data_f0aa8e354088f5f17237d39f636072e1
#
_entry.id   f0aa8e354088f5f17237d39f636072e1
#
_cell.length_a   1.000
_cell.length_b   1.000
_cell.length_c   1.000
_cell.angle_alpha   90.00
_cell.angle_beta   90.00
_cell.angle_gamma   90.00
#
_symmetry.space_group_name_H-M   'P 1'
#
loop_
_entity.id
_entity.type
_entity.pdbx_description
1 polymer ?
#
loop_
_entity_poly.entity_id
_entity_poly.type
_entity_poly.pdbx_seq_one_letter_code
_entity_poly.pdbx_strand_id
1 'polypeptide(L)'
;MSEHRHYRHGHGSDAEHRQDQALFSQLLEQHDELTRETRFVENGIMARTTSTNPELVKVLQTHVEGMEKRFGKGRAIRSWDPLFAALFEYRDRITMEYFHCEDGVEALLTTDDPKLLELIHCHDQTLHHFVERGGDASRHESPKPDWLD
;
A
#
# COMPACT_ATOMS: atom_id res chain seq x y z
N MET A 1 -6.43 -8.43 -31.97
CA MET A 1 -6.12 -7.83 -31.39
C MET A 1 -5.74 -7.47 -31.04
N SER A 2 -5.95 -7.76 -30.93
CA SER A 2 -5.59 -7.07 -30.20
C SER A 2 -5.20 -6.80 -29.78
N GLU A 3 -5.54 -6.93 -29.74
CA GLU A 3 -5.19 -6.35 -29.15
C GLU A 3 -4.88 -5.96 -28.63
N HIS A 4 -5.17 -5.90 -28.72
CA HIS A 4 -4.88 -5.23 -28.03
C HIS A 4 -4.82 -5.01 -27.37
N ARG A 5 -5.18 -5.05 -27.44
CA ARG A 5 -5.16 -4.67 -26.69
C ARG A 5 -4.90 -4.22 -26.04
N HIS A 6 -5.17 -4.13 -25.84
CA HIS A 6 -4.97 -3.56 -25.02
C HIS A 6 -4.72 -3.34 -24.34
N TYR A 7 -4.98 -3.35 -24.34
CA TYR A 7 -4.82 -3.08 -23.45
C TYR A 7 -4.75 -2.84 -22.75
N ARG A 8 -5.02 -2.68 -22.70
CA ARG A 8 -5.34 -2.43 -21.92
C ARG A 8 -4.85 -2.11 -20.93
N HIS A 9 -5.06 -1.79 -20.53
CA HIS A 9 -4.48 -1.46 -19.44
C HIS A 9 -3.53 -2.32 -18.94
N GLY A 10 -2.59 -2.20 -19.31
CA GLY A 10 -1.53 -2.54 -18.67
C GLY A 10 -1.38 -3.88 -18.29
N HIS A 11 -1.15 -4.45 -19.08
CA HIS A 11 -1.41 -5.61 -18.81
C HIS A 11 -0.33 -6.62 -18.85
N GLY A 12 0.74 -6.36 -19.33
CA GLY A 12 1.89 -7.17 -19.07
C GLY A 12 1.79 -7.55 -17.68
N SER A 13 1.05 -6.86 -17.19
CA SER A 13 0.73 -6.86 -15.91
C SER A 13 -0.33 -7.81 -15.48
N ASP A 14 -0.96 -8.58 -16.26
CA ASP A 14 -1.95 -9.52 -15.75
C ASP A 14 -1.29 -10.55 -14.83
N ALA A 15 -0.12 -11.03 -15.21
CA ALA A 15 0.62 -11.96 -14.35
C ALA A 15 1.13 -11.25 -13.10
N GLU A 16 1.66 -10.04 -13.27
CA GLU A 16 2.12 -9.24 -12.13
C GLU A 16 0.98 -8.90 -11.19
N HIS A 17 -0.16 -8.51 -11.75
CA HIS A 17 -1.34 -8.15 -10.96
C HIS A 17 -1.83 -9.35 -10.15
N ARG A 18 -1.90 -10.53 -10.77
CA ARG A 18 -2.31 -11.73 -10.05
C ARG A 18 -1.32 -12.11 -8.95
N GLN A 19 -0.03 -11.94 -9.22
CA GLN A 19 1.00 -12.20 -8.21
C GLN A 19 0.84 -11.23 -7.03
N ASP A 20 0.65 -9.95 -7.33
CA ASP A 20 0.46 -8.94 -6.28
C ASP A 20 -0.79 -9.23 -5.47
N GLN A 21 -1.87 -9.65 -6.11
CA GLN A 21 -3.09 -10.02 -5.39
C GLN A 21 -2.88 -11.23 -4.50
N ALA A 22 -2.14 -12.22 -4.99
CA ALA A 22 -1.86 -13.43 -4.19
C ALA A 22 -1.02 -13.09 -2.96
N LEU A 23 -0.03 -12.22 -3.12
CA LEU A 23 0.80 -11.78 -2.00
C LEU A 23 -0.03 -11.00 -0.98
N PHE A 24 -0.85 -10.08 -1.46
CA PHE A 24 -1.72 -9.29 -0.58
C PHE A 24 -2.72 -10.18 0.16
N SER A 25 -3.31 -11.14 -0.54
CA SER A 25 -4.25 -12.08 0.07
C SER A 25 -3.57 -12.90 1.18
N GLN A 26 -2.35 -13.33 0.95
CA GLN A 26 -1.61 -14.09 1.95
C GLN A 26 -1.33 -13.24 3.19
N LEU A 27 -0.94 -11.97 2.98
CA LEU A 27 -0.73 -11.06 4.10
C LEU A 27 -2.01 -10.85 4.90
N LEU A 28 -3.14 -10.72 4.22
CA LEU A 28 -4.43 -10.57 4.90
C LEU A 28 -4.83 -11.83 5.66
N GLU A 29 -4.60 -13.00 5.08
CA GLU A 29 -4.92 -14.28 5.74
C GLU A 29 -4.07 -14.50 6.99
N GLN A 30 -2.82 -14.06 6.94
CA GLN A 30 -1.87 -14.23 8.05
C GLN A 30 -1.65 -12.94 8.82
N HIS A 31 -2.64 -12.04 8.79
CA HIS A 31 -2.50 -10.71 9.40
C HIS A 31 -2.16 -10.77 10.89
N ASP A 32 -2.58 -11.81 11.59
CA ASP A 32 -2.31 -11.95 13.01
C ASP A 32 -0.83 -12.30 13.30
N GLU A 33 -0.06 -12.62 12.26
CA GLU A 33 1.38 -12.83 12.39
C GLU A 33 2.17 -11.55 12.06
N LEU A 34 1.47 -10.46 11.76
CA LEU A 34 2.12 -9.18 11.44
C LEU A 34 1.98 -8.23 12.62
N THR A 35 3.01 -7.43 12.82
CA THR A 35 3.01 -6.33 13.79
C THR A 35 3.30 -5.05 13.04
N ARG A 36 2.55 -4.01 13.30
CA ARG A 36 2.76 -2.74 12.64
C ARG A 36 2.83 -1.61 13.66
N GLU A 37 3.87 -0.82 13.57
CA GLU A 37 4.11 0.32 14.45
C GLU A 37 4.33 1.56 13.61
N THR A 38 3.77 2.68 14.03
CA THR A 38 3.92 3.94 13.32
C THR A 38 4.50 4.98 14.25
N ARG A 39 5.43 5.76 13.73
CA ARG A 39 6.00 6.90 14.40
C ARG A 39 5.73 8.12 13.54
N PHE A 40 5.16 9.15 14.12
CA PHE A 40 4.94 10.40 13.40
C PHE A 40 6.25 11.16 13.31
N VAL A 41 6.57 11.61 12.10
CA VAL A 41 7.76 12.42 11.87
C VAL A 41 7.32 13.76 11.31
N GLU A 42 8.23 14.68 11.19
CA GLU A 42 7.92 15.96 10.57
C GLU A 42 7.48 15.69 9.14
N ASN A 43 6.32 16.22 8.77
CA ASN A 43 5.76 16.09 7.42
C ASN A 43 5.31 14.68 7.03
N GLY A 44 5.15 13.75 7.97
CA GLY A 44 4.70 12.42 7.56
C GLY A 44 4.75 11.35 8.64
N ILE A 45 4.96 10.13 8.21
CA ILE A 45 5.03 8.98 9.11
C ILE A 45 6.18 8.06 8.72
N MET A 46 6.68 7.36 9.71
CA MET A 46 7.59 6.22 9.52
C MET A 46 6.89 5.01 10.11
N ALA A 47 6.53 4.07 9.26
CA ALA A 47 5.82 2.85 9.70
C ALA A 47 6.72 1.63 9.54
N ARG A 48 6.62 0.73 10.50
CA ARG A 48 7.41 -0.51 10.47
C ARG A 48 6.46 -1.69 10.59
N THR A 49 6.51 -2.60 9.63
CA THR A 49 5.71 -3.82 9.63
C THR A 49 6.66 -5.01 9.70
N THR A 50 6.45 -5.88 10.67
CA THR A 50 7.35 -7.00 10.93
C THR A 50 6.60 -8.30 11.19
N SER A 51 7.33 -9.40 11.10
CA SER A 51 6.80 -10.71 11.44
C SER A 51 7.92 -11.58 11.97
N THR A 52 7.59 -12.53 12.82
CA THR A 52 8.53 -13.55 13.27
C THR A 52 8.57 -14.74 12.31
N ASN A 53 7.71 -14.73 11.29
CA ASN A 53 7.64 -15.80 10.29
C ASN A 53 8.50 -15.41 9.07
N PRO A 54 9.65 -16.07 8.84
CA PRO A 54 10.55 -15.67 7.75
C PRO A 54 9.91 -15.74 6.37
N GLU A 55 9.00 -16.68 6.15
CA GLU A 55 8.29 -16.75 4.87
C GLU A 55 7.40 -15.54 4.67
N LEU A 56 6.72 -15.12 5.73
CA LEU A 56 5.84 -13.97 5.65
C LEU A 56 6.62 -12.68 5.46
N VAL A 57 7.82 -12.59 6.03
CA VAL A 57 8.72 -11.46 5.78
C VAL A 57 9.03 -11.34 4.29
N LYS A 58 9.30 -12.46 3.63
CA LYS A 58 9.57 -12.45 2.20
C LYS A 58 8.36 -12.02 1.39
N VAL A 59 7.19 -12.52 1.77
CA VAL A 59 5.93 -12.13 1.12
C VAL A 59 5.72 -10.63 1.24
N LEU A 60 5.91 -10.10 2.44
CA LEU A 60 5.75 -8.68 2.71
C LEU A 60 6.72 -7.83 1.88
N GLN A 61 7.98 -8.20 1.87
CA GLN A 61 9.00 -7.46 1.11
C GLN A 61 8.73 -7.49 -0.38
N THR A 62 8.33 -8.64 -0.90
CA THR A 62 8.00 -8.77 -2.32
C THR A 62 6.76 -7.93 -2.68
N HIS A 63 5.77 -7.95 -1.80
CA HIS A 63 4.55 -7.16 -1.99
C HIS A 63 4.84 -5.67 -2.05
N VAL A 64 5.65 -5.17 -1.12
CA VAL A 64 6.01 -3.76 -1.07
C VAL A 64 6.81 -3.35 -2.30
N GLU A 65 7.73 -4.18 -2.75
CA GLU A 65 8.48 -3.91 -3.99
C GLU A 65 7.56 -3.80 -5.19
N GLY A 66 6.57 -4.69 -5.28
CA GLY A 66 5.58 -4.65 -6.35
C GLY A 66 4.75 -3.39 -6.33
N MET A 67 4.34 -2.96 -5.14
CA MET A 67 3.56 -1.73 -5.00
C MET A 67 4.37 -0.49 -5.38
N GLU A 68 5.61 -0.43 -4.94
CA GLU A 68 6.50 0.68 -5.28
C GLU A 68 6.67 0.80 -6.79
N LYS A 69 6.86 -0.35 -7.45
CA LYS A 69 6.97 -0.40 -8.90
C LYS A 69 5.72 0.12 -9.59
N ARG A 70 4.55 -0.31 -9.11
CA ARG A 70 3.30 0.08 -9.75
C ARG A 70 3.06 1.58 -9.64
N PHE A 71 3.31 2.15 -8.47
CA PHE A 71 3.20 3.60 -8.30
C PHE A 71 4.18 4.32 -9.21
N GLY A 72 5.41 3.83 -9.30
CA GLY A 72 6.43 4.44 -10.16
C GLY A 72 6.06 4.39 -11.64
N LYS A 73 5.31 3.39 -12.06
CA LYS A 73 4.86 3.25 -13.44
C LYS A 73 3.50 3.90 -13.70
N GLY A 74 2.92 4.56 -12.72
CA GLY A 74 1.63 5.22 -12.86
C GLY A 74 0.45 4.27 -12.87
N ARG A 75 0.55 3.13 -12.21
CA ARG A 75 -0.55 2.17 -12.13
C ARG A 75 -1.26 2.26 -10.80
N ALA A 76 -2.56 2.52 -10.85
CA ALA A 76 -3.37 2.67 -9.65
C ALA A 76 -3.51 1.35 -8.90
N ILE A 77 -3.58 1.45 -7.58
CA ILE A 77 -3.79 0.33 -6.66
C ILE A 77 -5.08 0.62 -5.91
N ARG A 78 -5.98 -0.38 -5.79
CA ARG A 78 -7.27 -0.23 -5.10
C ARG A 78 -8.04 1.01 -5.60
N SER A 79 -8.13 1.17 -6.90
CA SER A 79 -8.71 2.39 -7.49
C SER A 79 -10.18 2.62 -7.14
N TRP A 80 -10.88 1.59 -6.64
CA TRP A 80 -12.26 1.71 -6.18
C TRP A 80 -12.38 2.41 -4.82
N ASP A 81 -11.27 2.51 -4.09
CA ASP A 81 -11.22 3.11 -2.77
C ASP A 81 -10.81 4.58 -2.91
N PRO A 82 -11.66 5.55 -2.52
CA PRO A 82 -11.36 6.97 -2.71
C PRO A 82 -10.02 7.39 -2.12
N LEU A 83 -9.62 6.84 -0.98
CA LEU A 83 -8.33 7.17 -0.38
C LEU A 83 -7.17 6.78 -1.29
N PHE A 84 -7.20 5.54 -1.81
CA PHE A 84 -6.12 5.07 -2.67
C PHE A 84 -6.11 5.77 -4.02
N ALA A 85 -7.30 6.10 -4.53
CA ALA A 85 -7.40 6.89 -5.76
C ALA A 85 -6.73 8.26 -5.58
N ALA A 86 -6.97 8.90 -4.42
CA ALA A 86 -6.37 10.20 -4.12
C ALA A 86 -4.85 10.08 -3.94
N LEU A 87 -4.38 9.04 -3.24
CA LEU A 87 -2.94 8.81 -3.09
C LEU A 87 -2.27 8.68 -4.45
N PHE A 88 -2.91 7.97 -5.36
CA PHE A 88 -2.39 7.81 -6.70
C PHE A 88 -2.38 9.14 -7.47
N GLU A 89 -3.48 9.88 -7.38
CA GLU A 89 -3.62 11.17 -8.07
C GLU A 89 -2.54 12.17 -7.63
N TYR A 90 -2.22 12.18 -6.34
CA TYR A 90 -1.25 13.13 -5.78
C TYR A 90 0.13 12.52 -5.57
N ARG A 91 0.41 11.38 -6.19
CA ARG A 91 1.66 10.65 -5.94
C ARG A 91 2.93 11.47 -6.20
N ASP A 92 2.87 12.43 -7.12
CA ASP A 92 4.02 13.27 -7.42
C ASP A 92 4.36 14.25 -6.30
N ARG A 93 3.43 14.44 -5.37
CA ARG A 93 3.59 15.37 -4.25
C ARG A 93 3.78 14.65 -2.92
N ILE A 94 3.82 13.32 -2.95
CA ILE A 94 4.03 12.49 -1.77
C ILE A 94 5.28 11.67 -2.02
N THR A 95 6.20 11.70 -1.06
CA THR A 95 7.39 10.85 -1.13
C THR A 95 7.11 9.56 -0.38
N MET A 96 7.37 8.44 -1.04
CA MET A 96 7.25 7.12 -0.43
C MET A 96 8.57 6.41 -0.60
N GLU A 97 9.19 6.05 0.52
CA GLU A 97 10.46 5.33 0.51
C GLU A 97 10.30 4.07 1.35
N TYR A 98 10.78 2.96 0.82
CA TYR A 98 10.66 1.69 1.50
C TYR A 98 12.05 1.11 1.75
N PHE A 99 12.21 0.51 2.93
CA PHE A 99 13.48 -0.08 3.36
C PHE A 99 13.22 -1.48 3.88
N HIS A 100 13.99 -2.45 3.39
CA HIS A 100 13.88 -3.82 3.90
C HIS A 100 14.65 -3.93 5.20
N CYS A 101 14.04 -4.60 6.17
CA CYS A 101 14.69 -4.93 7.44
C CYS A 101 14.83 -6.44 7.53
N GLU A 102 15.56 -6.90 8.51
CA GLU A 102 15.72 -8.33 8.75
C GLU A 102 14.38 -9.02 8.96
N ASP A 103 13.47 -8.37 9.69
CA ASP A 103 12.18 -8.94 10.08
C ASP A 103 10.98 -8.26 9.42
N GLY A 104 11.19 -7.46 8.38
CA GLY A 104 10.07 -6.83 7.69
C GLY A 104 10.45 -5.68 6.80
N VAL A 105 9.63 -4.64 6.81
CA VAL A 105 9.84 -3.45 5.99
C VAL A 105 9.57 -2.20 6.81
N GLU A 106 10.25 -1.11 6.45
CA GLU A 106 9.93 0.22 6.94
C GLU A 106 9.49 1.07 5.77
N ALA A 107 8.55 1.97 6.01
CA ALA A 107 8.04 2.87 4.98
C ALA A 107 8.04 4.29 5.52
N LEU A 108 8.65 5.19 4.77
CA LEU A 108 8.65 6.61 5.10
C LEU A 108 7.76 7.31 4.08
N LEU A 109 6.68 7.92 4.55
CA LEU A 109 5.76 8.67 3.70
C LEU A 109 5.74 10.11 4.17
N THR A 110 6.12 11.04 3.28
CA THR A 110 6.19 12.46 3.63
C THR A 110 5.60 13.32 2.53
N THR A 111 5.19 14.53 2.90
CA THR A 111 4.71 15.54 1.98
C THR A 111 4.90 16.90 2.62
N ASP A 112 4.99 17.95 1.79
CA ASP A 112 5.02 19.31 2.31
C ASP A 112 3.65 20.00 2.23
N ASP A 113 2.61 19.26 1.85
CA ASP A 113 1.25 19.79 1.73
C ASP A 113 0.40 19.30 2.91
N PRO A 114 -0.12 20.22 3.75
CA PRO A 114 -0.92 19.81 4.91
C PRO A 114 -2.15 18.98 4.56
N LYS A 115 -2.76 19.21 3.39
CA LYS A 115 -3.92 18.41 2.98
C LYS A 115 -3.51 16.97 2.68
N LEU A 116 -2.37 16.81 2.00
CA LEU A 116 -1.89 15.48 1.64
C LEU A 116 -1.36 14.74 2.87
N LEU A 117 -0.94 15.46 3.90
CA LEU A 117 -0.58 14.85 5.16
C LEU A 117 -1.75 14.09 5.76
N GLU A 118 -2.97 14.63 5.62
CA GLU A 118 -4.17 13.94 6.09
C GLU A 118 -4.38 12.62 5.31
N LEU A 119 -4.07 12.60 4.02
CA LEU A 119 -4.13 11.35 3.24
C LEU A 119 -3.15 10.33 3.78
N ILE A 120 -1.94 10.77 4.12
CA ILE A 120 -0.91 9.89 4.67
C ILE A 120 -1.38 9.27 5.98
N HIS A 121 -1.99 10.09 6.86
CA HIS A 121 -2.49 9.59 8.13
C HIS A 121 -3.64 8.60 7.95
N CYS A 122 -4.54 8.86 7.01
CA CYS A 122 -5.64 7.94 6.72
C CYS A 122 -5.11 6.62 6.12
N HIS A 123 -4.10 6.72 5.27
CA HIS A 123 -3.45 5.53 4.72
C HIS A 123 -2.85 4.67 5.84
N ASP A 124 -2.19 5.32 6.80
CA ASP A 124 -1.64 4.62 7.95
C ASP A 124 -2.72 3.87 8.73
N GLN A 125 -3.85 4.52 8.98
CA GLN A 125 -4.98 3.88 9.67
C GLN A 125 -5.48 2.67 8.89
N THR A 126 -5.56 2.79 7.56
CA THR A 126 -6.01 1.69 6.71
C THR A 126 -5.12 0.47 6.86
N LEU A 127 -3.81 0.69 6.85
CA LEU A 127 -2.86 -0.41 6.96
C LEU A 127 -2.90 -1.05 8.35
N HIS A 128 -3.13 -0.25 9.40
CA HIS A 128 -3.36 -0.81 10.74
C HIS A 128 -4.60 -1.69 10.76
N HIS A 129 -5.67 -1.27 10.10
CA HIS A 129 -6.89 -2.08 10.02
C HIS A 129 -6.64 -3.40 9.29
N PHE A 130 -5.83 -3.38 8.24
CA PHE A 130 -5.48 -4.61 7.53
C PHE A 130 -4.76 -5.59 8.45
N VAL A 131 -3.84 -5.08 9.26
CA VAL A 131 -3.09 -5.92 10.18
C VAL A 131 -4.00 -6.44 11.32
N GLU A 132 -4.91 -5.62 11.80
CA GLU A 132 -5.81 -6.00 12.88
C GLU A 132 -6.93 -6.95 12.45
N ARG A 133 -7.49 -6.73 11.25
CA ARG A 133 -8.71 -7.42 10.81
C ARG A 133 -8.58 -8.22 9.54
N GLY A 134 -7.47 -8.08 8.84
CA GLY A 134 -7.22 -8.83 7.62
C GLY A 134 -8.21 -8.55 6.50
N GLY A 135 -8.70 -9.62 5.89
CA GLY A 135 -9.57 -9.51 4.72
C GLY A 135 -10.85 -8.74 4.96
N ASP A 136 -11.38 -8.76 6.18
CA ASP A 136 -12.58 -8.01 6.50
C ASP A 136 -12.37 -6.50 6.25
N ALA A 137 -11.25 -5.97 6.74
CA ALA A 137 -10.94 -4.56 6.54
C ALA A 137 -10.73 -4.23 5.06
N SER A 138 -10.15 -5.16 4.29
CA SER A 138 -9.82 -4.91 2.91
C SER A 138 -11.04 -4.79 2.00
N ARG A 139 -12.21 -5.23 2.46
CA ARG A 139 -13.44 -5.17 1.66
C ARG A 139 -14.20 -3.85 1.82
N HIS A 140 -13.75 -2.99 2.70
CA HIS A 140 -14.41 -1.71 2.98
C HIS A 140 -13.57 -0.54 2.53
N GLU A 141 -14.22 0.59 2.26
CA GLU A 141 -13.50 1.81 1.95
C GLU A 141 -12.69 2.26 3.15
N SER A 142 -11.54 2.86 2.86
CA SER A 142 -10.67 3.40 3.89
C SER A 142 -11.23 4.67 4.51
N PRO A 143 -10.83 5.00 5.74
CA PRO A 143 -11.11 6.35 6.26
C PRO A 143 -10.48 7.38 5.33
N LYS A 144 -11.09 8.54 5.24
CA LYS A 144 -10.60 9.58 4.33
C LYS A 144 -10.77 10.95 4.96
N PRO A 145 -9.95 11.93 4.53
CA PRO A 145 -10.10 13.29 5.02
C PRO A 145 -11.46 13.89 4.63
N ASP A 146 -11.93 14.86 5.41
CA ASP A 146 -13.22 15.49 5.17
C ASP A 146 -13.31 16.18 3.81
N TRP A 147 -12.18 16.69 3.30
CA TRP A 147 -12.16 17.39 2.02
C TRP A 147 -12.20 16.45 0.81
N LEU A 148 -12.09 15.15 1.04
CA LEU A 148 -12.09 14.15 -0.04
C LEU A 148 -13.47 13.53 -0.15
N ASP A 149 -14.06 13.63 -1.31
CA ASP A 149 -15.38 13.03 -1.58
C ASP A 149 -15.30 11.61 -2.10
#